data_c115e844989ee537ee54ab014ee951ff
#
_entry.id   c115e844989ee537ee54ab014ee951ff
#
_cell.length_a   1.000
_cell.length_b   1.000
_cell.length_c   1.000
_cell.angle_alpha   90.00
_cell.angle_beta   90.00
_cell.angle_gamma   90.00
#
_symmetry.space_group_name_H-M   'P 1'
#
loop_
_entity.id
_entity.type
_entity.pdbx_description
1 polymer ?
#
loop_
_entity_poly.entity_id
_entity_poly.type
_entity_poly.pdbx_seq_one_letter_code
_entity_poly.pdbx_strand_id
1 'polypeptide(L)'
;MRTARITRNTKETQIAMEFNLDGSGKAKIDTGIGFFDHMLDGFTRHGLFDLNLDVAGDLKVDCHHTVEDTGIVLGRAIAEAVGDKKGIRRYGSRILPMDEALVLCAVDLGGRPWLSLDYELSQERVGELYTEMIHEFFYAVSYSAAMNLHLKVLDGSNTHHIIEAMFKAFSKALDEAVSYDPRITDVLSTKGTL
;
A
#
# COMPACT_ATOMS: atom_id res chain seq x y z
N MET A 1 -17.06 -6.05 -9.47
CA MET A 1 -16.23 -4.87 -9.12
C MET A 1 -15.87 -5.03 -7.65
N ARG A 2 -14.58 -5.12 -7.34
CA ARG A 2 -14.06 -5.38 -5.99
C ARG A 2 -13.75 -4.04 -5.33
N THR A 3 -14.69 -3.57 -4.51
CA THR A 3 -14.64 -2.26 -3.88
C THR A 3 -14.77 -2.37 -2.36
N ALA A 4 -14.18 -1.43 -1.65
CA ALA A 4 -14.33 -1.28 -0.21
C ALA A 4 -14.62 0.19 0.15
N ARG A 5 -15.36 0.40 1.24
CA ARG A 5 -15.59 1.72 1.81
C ARG A 5 -15.35 1.65 3.32
N ILE A 6 -14.27 2.26 3.76
CA ILE A 6 -13.83 2.23 5.16
C ILE A 6 -13.89 3.64 5.74
N THR A 7 -14.44 3.72 6.93
CA THR A 7 -14.39 4.93 7.77
C THR A 7 -13.71 4.59 9.08
N ARG A 8 -12.77 5.41 9.52
CA ARG A 8 -12.09 5.29 10.82
C ARG A 8 -12.06 6.66 11.49
N ASN A 9 -12.64 6.73 12.67
CA ASN A 9 -12.67 7.95 13.49
C ASN A 9 -12.08 7.67 14.85
N THR A 10 -11.02 8.38 15.20
CA THR A 10 -10.38 8.37 16.51
C THR A 10 -10.41 9.78 17.09
N LYS A 11 -9.73 10.02 18.19
CA LYS A 11 -9.51 11.38 18.71
C LYS A 11 -8.41 12.13 17.95
N GLU A 12 -7.60 11.40 17.20
CA GLU A 12 -6.40 11.87 16.50
C GLU A 12 -6.63 12.02 15.00
N THR A 13 -7.45 11.14 14.42
CA THR A 13 -7.69 11.11 12.96
C THR A 13 -9.16 10.86 12.64
N GLN A 14 -9.61 11.43 11.51
CA GLN A 14 -10.89 11.13 10.87
C GLN A 14 -10.59 10.78 9.42
N ILE A 15 -10.89 9.54 9.02
CA ILE A 15 -10.53 9.00 7.70
C ILE A 15 -11.76 8.44 7.01
N ALA A 16 -11.97 8.85 5.77
CA ALA A 16 -12.93 8.25 4.86
C ALA A 16 -12.22 7.79 3.58
N MET A 17 -12.35 6.51 3.25
CA MET A 17 -11.71 5.90 2.09
C MET A 17 -12.72 5.10 1.27
N GLU A 18 -12.72 5.30 -0.05
CA GLU A 18 -13.32 4.43 -1.05
C GLU A 18 -12.21 3.88 -1.94
N PHE A 19 -12.12 2.57 -2.03
CA PHE A 19 -11.08 1.89 -2.78
C PHE A 19 -11.68 0.88 -3.76
N ASN A 20 -11.19 0.87 -5.00
CA ASN A 20 -11.60 -0.06 -6.04
C ASN A 20 -10.38 -0.75 -6.65
N LEU A 21 -10.27 -2.07 -6.47
CA LEU A 21 -9.22 -2.90 -7.05
C LEU A 21 -9.33 -3.00 -8.59
N ASP A 22 -10.55 -2.96 -9.13
CA ASP A 22 -10.83 -3.06 -10.56
C ASP A 22 -10.99 -1.66 -11.18
N GLY A 23 -10.09 -0.74 -10.80
CA GLY A 23 -10.14 0.67 -11.18
C GLY A 23 -9.48 0.99 -12.51
N SER A 24 -9.18 2.28 -12.69
CA SER A 24 -8.54 2.83 -13.89
C SER A 24 -7.38 3.78 -13.57
N GLY A 25 -6.94 3.84 -12.32
CA GLY A 25 -5.87 4.69 -11.82
C GLY A 25 -6.34 6.11 -11.50
N LYS A 26 -7.59 6.28 -11.03
CA LYS A 26 -8.13 7.58 -10.64
C LYS A 26 -7.96 7.81 -9.15
N ALA A 27 -7.34 8.93 -8.79
CA ALA A 27 -7.11 9.33 -7.42
C ALA A 27 -7.78 10.65 -7.10
N LYS A 28 -8.37 10.74 -5.89
CA LYS A 28 -8.72 11.97 -5.21
C LYS A 28 -8.27 11.80 -3.77
N ILE A 29 -7.18 12.47 -3.39
CA ILE A 29 -6.48 12.23 -2.13
C ILE A 29 -6.20 13.55 -1.45
N ASP A 30 -6.52 13.63 -0.17
CA ASP A 30 -6.19 14.75 0.70
C ASP A 30 -5.88 14.21 2.11
N THR A 31 -4.59 14.12 2.45
CA THR A 31 -4.12 13.75 3.79
C THR A 31 -3.56 14.95 4.57
N GLY A 32 -3.45 16.09 3.91
CA GLY A 32 -2.76 17.27 4.45
C GLY A 32 -1.23 17.16 4.39
N ILE A 33 -0.66 16.07 3.85
CA ILE A 33 0.78 15.82 3.71
C ILE A 33 1.11 15.63 2.23
N GLY A 34 1.52 16.70 1.56
CA GLY A 34 1.63 16.74 0.09
C GLY A 34 2.49 15.63 -0.52
N PHE A 35 3.62 15.27 0.12
CA PHE A 35 4.46 14.18 -0.38
C PHE A 35 3.78 12.81 -0.22
N PHE A 36 3.02 12.61 0.86
CA PHE A 36 2.28 11.37 1.07
C PHE A 36 1.12 11.23 0.09
N ASP A 37 0.41 12.33 -0.21
CA ASP A 37 -0.62 12.37 -1.26
C ASP A 37 -0.04 11.96 -2.61
N HIS A 38 1.16 12.48 -2.95
CA HIS A 38 1.87 12.11 -4.17
C HIS A 38 2.24 10.61 -4.21
N MET A 39 2.67 10.03 -3.08
CA MET A 39 2.97 8.60 -3.00
C MET A 39 1.72 7.73 -3.21
N LEU A 40 0.61 8.09 -2.59
CA LEU A 40 -0.66 7.38 -2.73
C LEU A 40 -1.28 7.55 -4.14
N ASP A 41 -1.10 8.72 -4.76
CA ASP A 41 -1.48 8.93 -6.17
C ASP A 41 -0.66 8.01 -7.09
N GLY A 42 0.65 7.93 -6.87
CA GLY A 42 1.55 7.00 -7.57
C GLY A 42 1.13 5.53 -7.39
N PHE A 43 0.83 5.13 -6.16
CA PHE A 43 0.29 3.79 -5.85
C PHE A 43 -1.00 3.52 -6.64
N THR A 44 -1.94 4.43 -6.60
CA THR A 44 -3.24 4.33 -7.26
C THR A 44 -3.08 4.25 -8.79
N ARG A 45 -2.30 5.15 -9.35
CA ARG A 45 -2.09 5.27 -10.80
C ARG A 45 -1.40 4.06 -11.40
N HIS A 46 -0.32 3.61 -10.77
CA HIS A 46 0.47 2.50 -11.28
C HIS A 46 -0.16 1.12 -11.03
N GLY A 47 -0.96 0.98 -9.96
CA GLY A 47 -1.74 -0.23 -9.70
C GLY A 47 -3.02 -0.33 -10.51
N LEU A 48 -3.41 0.77 -11.22
CA LEU A 48 -4.71 0.89 -11.90
C LEU A 48 -5.91 0.75 -10.95
N PHE A 49 -5.71 1.06 -9.68
CA PHE A 49 -6.76 1.15 -8.69
C PHE A 49 -7.53 2.47 -8.82
N ASP A 50 -8.71 2.59 -8.20
CA ASP A 50 -9.27 3.92 -7.95
C ASP A 50 -9.30 4.17 -6.44
N LEU A 51 -8.91 5.37 -6.00
CA LEU A 51 -8.85 5.75 -4.59
C LEU A 51 -9.45 7.14 -4.38
N ASN A 52 -10.47 7.22 -3.53
CA ASN A 52 -10.96 8.46 -2.96
C ASN A 52 -10.67 8.44 -1.47
N LEU A 53 -9.83 9.35 -0.98
CA LEU A 53 -9.32 9.40 0.38
C LEU A 53 -9.35 10.82 0.92
N ASP A 54 -9.98 10.98 2.07
CA ASP A 54 -10.01 12.23 2.84
C ASP A 54 -9.56 11.93 4.27
N VAL A 55 -8.57 12.66 4.77
CA VAL A 55 -7.99 12.48 6.10
C VAL A 55 -7.86 13.82 6.81
N ALA A 56 -8.53 13.95 7.95
CA ALA A 56 -8.30 15.03 8.90
C ALA A 56 -7.53 14.47 10.11
N GLY A 57 -6.23 14.68 10.16
CA GLY A 57 -5.34 14.25 11.24
C GLY A 57 -4.84 15.40 12.10
N ASP A 58 -4.25 15.07 13.23
CA ASP A 58 -3.69 16.02 14.21
C ASP A 58 -2.27 16.49 13.83
N LEU A 59 -2.08 16.93 12.59
CA LEU A 59 -0.80 17.35 12.00
C LEU A 59 -0.04 18.44 12.78
N LYS A 60 -0.69 19.07 13.77
CA LYS A 60 -0.01 19.96 14.72
C LYS A 60 0.90 19.21 15.70
N VAL A 61 0.65 17.92 15.91
CA VAL A 61 1.51 17.02 16.69
C VAL A 61 2.69 16.62 15.80
N ASP A 62 2.42 15.81 14.80
CA ASP A 62 3.32 15.40 13.70
C ASP A 62 2.49 14.66 12.62
N CYS A 63 3.16 13.97 11.70
CA CYS A 63 2.50 13.19 10.66
C CYS A 63 2.21 11.73 11.05
N HIS A 64 2.61 11.26 12.23
CA HIS A 64 2.59 9.83 12.61
C HIS A 64 1.19 9.24 12.53
N HIS A 65 0.25 9.77 13.32
CA HIS A 65 -1.11 9.24 13.38
C HIS A 65 -1.81 9.26 12.03
N THR A 66 -1.59 10.31 11.23
CA THR A 66 -2.16 10.45 9.89
C THR A 66 -1.67 9.35 8.96
N VAL A 67 -0.38 9.07 8.95
CA VAL A 67 0.24 8.09 8.04
C VAL A 67 -0.08 6.67 8.48
N GLU A 68 0.07 6.33 9.77
CA GLU A 68 -0.22 5.01 10.32
C GLU A 68 -1.69 4.65 10.13
N ASP A 69 -2.62 5.52 10.53
CA ASP A 69 -4.05 5.27 10.43
C ASP A 69 -4.52 5.16 8.98
N THR A 70 -3.92 5.92 8.05
CA THR A 70 -4.16 5.75 6.61
C THR A 70 -3.70 4.37 6.13
N GLY A 71 -2.55 3.89 6.60
CA GLY A 71 -2.06 2.53 6.33
C GLY A 71 -3.01 1.45 6.86
N ILE A 72 -3.54 1.61 8.07
CA ILE A 72 -4.55 0.70 8.65
C ILE A 72 -5.81 0.65 7.76
N VAL A 73 -6.30 1.81 7.36
CA VAL A 73 -7.52 1.91 6.54
C VAL A 73 -7.30 1.32 5.15
N LEU A 74 -6.15 1.60 4.51
CA LEU A 74 -5.81 1.02 3.21
C LEU A 74 -5.68 -0.51 3.29
N GLY A 75 -5.01 -1.04 4.31
CA GLY A 75 -4.89 -2.49 4.51
C GLY A 75 -6.25 -3.17 4.67
N ARG A 76 -7.16 -2.59 5.45
CA ARG A 76 -8.54 -3.07 5.60
C ARG A 76 -9.32 -3.00 4.29
N ALA A 77 -9.16 -1.91 3.54
CA ALA A 77 -9.82 -1.73 2.25
C ALA A 77 -9.33 -2.77 1.23
N ILE A 78 -8.04 -3.08 1.20
CA ILE A 78 -7.48 -4.16 0.38
C ILE A 78 -8.10 -5.51 0.78
N ALA A 79 -8.10 -5.86 2.07
CA ALA A 79 -8.66 -7.12 2.55
C ALA A 79 -10.15 -7.27 2.20
N GLU A 80 -10.96 -6.23 2.43
CA GLU A 80 -12.39 -6.22 2.12
C GLU A 80 -12.65 -6.34 0.62
N ALA A 81 -11.91 -5.59 -0.21
CA ALA A 81 -12.08 -5.61 -1.67
C ALA A 81 -11.64 -6.94 -2.29
N VAL A 82 -10.56 -7.57 -1.78
CA VAL A 82 -10.12 -8.90 -2.24
C VAL A 82 -11.14 -10.00 -1.87
N GLY A 83 -11.82 -9.86 -0.74
CA GLY A 83 -12.86 -10.79 -0.30
C GLY A 83 -12.35 -12.20 0.00
N ASP A 84 -12.98 -13.23 -0.57
CA ASP A 84 -12.71 -14.64 -0.29
C ASP A 84 -11.45 -15.20 -0.97
N LYS A 85 -10.75 -14.38 -1.74
CA LYS A 85 -9.47 -14.72 -2.43
C LYS A 85 -9.56 -15.84 -3.46
N LYS A 86 -10.77 -16.20 -3.90
CA LYS A 86 -10.95 -17.22 -4.94
C LYS A 86 -10.56 -16.70 -6.30
N GLY A 87 -9.87 -17.53 -7.07
CA GLY A 87 -9.49 -17.26 -8.45
C GLY A 87 -8.37 -16.24 -8.63
N ILE A 88 -7.86 -15.60 -7.56
CA ILE A 88 -6.75 -14.66 -7.66
C ILE A 88 -5.39 -15.37 -7.71
N ARG A 89 -4.37 -14.69 -8.27
CA ARG A 89 -3.00 -15.20 -8.30
C ARG A 89 -2.38 -15.35 -6.93
N ARG A 90 -2.86 -14.61 -5.93
CA ARG A 90 -2.39 -14.60 -4.55
C ARG A 90 -0.99 -13.99 -4.38
N TYR A 91 -0.05 -14.31 -5.26
CA TYR A 91 1.33 -13.82 -5.23
C TYR A 91 1.53 -12.78 -6.29
N GLY A 92 2.30 -11.75 -5.96
CA GLY A 92 2.76 -10.76 -6.92
C GLY A 92 4.14 -10.27 -6.55
N SER A 93 4.95 -9.95 -7.56
CA SER A 93 6.28 -9.42 -7.33
C SER A 93 6.69 -8.45 -8.43
N ARG A 94 7.51 -7.45 -8.08
CA ARG A 94 8.04 -6.50 -9.03
C ARG A 94 9.44 -6.05 -8.62
N ILE A 95 10.33 -6.01 -9.60
CA ILE A 95 11.54 -5.19 -9.52
C ILE A 95 11.25 -3.96 -10.38
N LEU A 96 11.36 -2.76 -9.79
CA LEU A 96 10.93 -1.52 -10.42
C LEU A 96 11.99 -0.44 -10.24
N PRO A 97 12.46 0.17 -11.36
CA PRO A 97 13.38 1.30 -11.33
C PRO A 97 12.64 2.64 -11.23
N MET A 98 13.27 3.59 -10.55
CA MET A 98 12.94 5.01 -10.57
C MET A 98 14.26 5.78 -10.63
N ASP A 99 14.64 6.20 -11.82
CA ASP A 99 15.97 6.75 -12.14
C ASP A 99 17.08 5.82 -11.59
N GLU A 100 17.90 6.29 -10.63
CA GLU A 100 18.97 5.50 -10.01
C GLU A 100 18.47 4.52 -8.93
N ALA A 101 17.23 4.68 -8.46
CA ALA A 101 16.67 3.79 -7.46
C ALA A 101 16.10 2.51 -8.10
N LEU A 102 16.34 1.37 -7.46
CA LEU A 102 15.83 0.06 -7.87
C LEU A 102 15.27 -0.66 -6.66
N VAL A 103 13.98 -1.01 -6.69
CA VAL A 103 13.27 -1.64 -5.58
C VAL A 103 12.64 -2.96 -5.99
N LEU A 104 12.81 -3.98 -5.14
CA LEU A 104 12.06 -5.22 -5.20
C LEU A 104 10.89 -5.16 -4.23
N CYS A 105 9.70 -5.54 -4.70
CA CYS A 105 8.54 -5.81 -3.87
C CYS A 105 8.01 -7.21 -4.13
N ALA A 106 7.61 -7.93 -3.06
CA ALA A 106 6.91 -9.21 -3.15
C ALA A 106 5.75 -9.24 -2.14
N VAL A 107 4.59 -9.73 -2.60
CA VAL A 107 3.34 -9.81 -1.85
C VAL A 107 2.82 -11.26 -1.84
N ASP A 108 2.36 -11.74 -0.67
CA ASP A 108 1.54 -12.94 -0.53
C ASP A 108 0.26 -12.60 0.25
N LEU A 109 -0.89 -12.71 -0.39
CA LEU A 109 -2.21 -12.50 0.22
C LEU A 109 -2.67 -13.72 1.03
N GLY A 110 -1.74 -14.33 1.75
CA GLY A 110 -1.88 -15.60 2.47
C GLY A 110 -2.66 -15.57 3.78
N GLY A 111 -3.23 -14.46 4.20
CA GLY A 111 -4.03 -14.32 5.42
C GLY A 111 -3.20 -14.23 6.72
N ARG A 112 -1.88 -14.18 6.63
CA ARG A 112 -0.97 -14.00 7.77
C ARG A 112 -0.12 -12.76 7.55
N PRO A 113 -0.13 -11.79 8.49
CA PRO A 113 0.65 -10.58 8.36
C PRO A 113 2.14 -10.85 8.55
N TRP A 114 2.96 -10.23 7.72
CA TRP A 114 4.40 -10.15 7.87
C TRP A 114 4.94 -8.97 7.08
N LEU A 115 5.80 -8.17 7.68
CA LEU A 115 6.54 -7.12 7.00
C LEU A 115 8.03 -7.41 7.05
N SER A 116 8.71 -7.32 5.91
CA SER A 116 10.15 -7.29 5.79
C SER A 116 10.55 -6.07 4.96
N LEU A 117 11.21 -5.12 5.60
CA LEU A 117 11.75 -3.93 4.96
C LEU A 117 13.29 -3.94 5.06
N ASP A 118 13.95 -3.69 3.93
CA ASP A 118 15.40 -3.58 3.83
C ASP A 118 15.71 -2.35 2.96
N TYR A 119 15.97 -1.21 3.65
CA TYR A 119 16.22 0.07 3.00
C TYR A 119 17.04 1.00 3.90
N GLU A 120 17.75 1.92 3.27
CA GLU A 120 18.40 3.04 3.94
C GLU A 120 17.95 4.35 3.28
N LEU A 121 17.58 5.34 4.07
CA LEU A 121 17.17 6.66 3.61
C LEU A 121 18.10 7.71 4.22
N SER A 122 18.69 8.53 3.37
CA SER A 122 19.71 9.52 3.79
C SER A 122 19.13 10.79 4.39
N GLN A 123 17.81 11.04 4.23
CA GLN A 123 17.14 12.24 4.72
C GLN A 123 16.08 11.88 5.75
N GLU A 124 15.94 12.70 6.80
CA GLU A 124 14.93 12.51 7.85
C GLU A 124 13.51 12.75 7.34
N ARG A 125 13.35 13.57 6.30
CA ARG A 125 12.04 13.89 5.71
C ARG A 125 12.12 14.26 4.24
N VAL A 126 11.00 14.08 3.54
CA VAL A 126 10.74 14.62 2.21
C VAL A 126 9.44 15.42 2.28
N GLY A 127 9.52 16.72 2.01
CA GLY A 127 8.39 17.62 2.31
C GLY A 127 8.05 17.59 3.80
N GLU A 128 6.77 17.36 4.11
CA GLU A 128 6.27 17.25 5.48
C GLU A 128 6.19 15.79 5.99
N LEU A 129 6.60 14.81 5.18
CA LEU A 129 6.63 13.40 5.57
C LEU A 129 7.98 13.04 6.20
N TYR A 130 7.99 12.60 7.46
CA TYR A 130 9.15 11.98 8.08
C TYR A 130 9.39 10.59 7.50
N THR A 131 10.64 10.28 7.16
CA THR A 131 11.00 9.03 6.46
C THR A 131 10.84 7.77 7.32
N GLU A 132 10.87 7.89 8.65
CA GLU A 132 10.53 6.80 9.56
C GLU A 132 9.09 6.32 9.38
N MET A 133 8.18 7.18 8.89
CA MET A 133 6.79 6.82 8.62
C MET A 133 6.62 5.84 7.47
N ILE A 134 7.63 5.64 6.64
CA ILE A 134 7.61 4.62 5.59
C ILE A 134 7.49 3.22 6.20
N HIS A 135 8.20 2.95 7.30
CA HIS A 135 8.05 1.71 8.06
C HIS A 135 6.64 1.57 8.61
N GLU A 136 6.16 2.58 9.33
CA GLU A 136 4.84 2.55 10.00
C GLU A 136 3.70 2.38 8.99
N PHE A 137 3.76 3.08 7.85
CA PHE A 137 2.77 2.92 6.79
C PHE A 137 2.70 1.48 6.27
N PHE A 138 3.83 0.92 5.82
CA PHE A 138 3.84 -0.43 5.26
C PHE A 138 3.56 -1.52 6.31
N TYR A 139 3.95 -1.27 7.57
CA TYR A 139 3.58 -2.13 8.69
C TYR A 139 2.05 -2.16 8.87
N ALA A 140 1.43 -0.99 8.98
CA ALA A 140 -0.01 -0.84 9.15
C ALA A 140 -0.79 -1.49 7.98
N VAL A 141 -0.35 -1.27 6.73
CA VAL A 141 -0.95 -1.89 5.54
C VAL A 141 -0.83 -3.42 5.59
N SER A 142 0.37 -3.95 5.80
CA SER A 142 0.66 -5.39 5.82
C SER A 142 -0.17 -6.13 6.87
N TYR A 143 -0.21 -5.60 8.10
CA TYR A 143 -0.93 -6.22 9.21
C TYR A 143 -2.44 -6.09 9.04
N SER A 144 -2.94 -4.96 8.59
CA SER A 144 -4.38 -4.74 8.40
C SER A 144 -4.95 -5.50 7.19
N ALA A 145 -4.15 -5.73 6.15
CA ALA A 145 -4.52 -6.57 5.01
C ALA A 145 -4.29 -8.07 5.25
N ALA A 146 -3.65 -8.45 6.35
CA ALA A 146 -3.21 -9.81 6.65
C ALA A 146 -2.42 -10.42 5.48
N MET A 147 -1.40 -9.69 4.99
CA MET A 147 -0.53 -10.12 3.89
C MET A 147 0.94 -10.16 4.31
N ASN A 148 1.73 -11.00 3.64
CA ASN A 148 3.18 -10.83 3.69
C ASN A 148 3.58 -9.76 2.68
N LEU A 149 4.37 -8.81 3.11
CA LEU A 149 4.93 -7.75 2.29
C LEU A 149 6.44 -7.68 2.49
N HIS A 150 7.18 -7.86 1.42
CA HIS A 150 8.63 -7.69 1.39
C HIS A 150 8.95 -6.53 0.44
N LEU A 151 9.70 -5.56 0.94
CA LEU A 151 10.25 -4.44 0.18
C LEU A 151 11.75 -4.37 0.43
N LYS A 152 12.53 -4.42 -0.63
CA LYS A 152 13.98 -4.33 -0.57
C LYS A 152 14.50 -3.32 -1.57
N VAL A 153 15.23 -2.32 -1.09
CA VAL A 153 15.96 -1.39 -1.94
C VAL A 153 17.24 -2.09 -2.41
N LEU A 154 17.35 -2.28 -3.70
CA LEU A 154 18.50 -2.94 -4.33
C LEU A 154 19.59 -1.94 -4.69
N ASP A 155 19.20 -0.72 -5.05
CA ASP A 155 20.08 0.41 -5.36
C ASP A 155 19.29 1.72 -5.19
N GLY A 156 19.98 2.84 -4.99
CA GLY A 156 19.39 4.17 -4.90
C GLY A 156 20.12 5.09 -3.91
N SER A 157 20.06 6.37 -4.19
CA SER A 157 20.69 7.41 -3.35
C SER A 157 19.76 8.57 -3.00
N ASN A 158 18.80 8.88 -3.88
CA ASN A 158 17.82 9.93 -3.66
C ASN A 158 16.64 9.38 -2.86
N THR A 159 16.44 9.89 -1.65
CA THR A 159 15.37 9.46 -0.74
C THR A 159 13.96 9.53 -1.37
N HIS A 160 13.67 10.59 -2.14
CA HIS A 160 12.40 10.73 -2.85
C HIS A 160 12.22 9.59 -3.87
N HIS A 161 13.23 9.34 -4.73
CA HIS A 161 13.17 8.28 -5.75
C HIS A 161 13.02 6.89 -5.13
N ILE A 162 13.73 6.61 -4.04
CA ILE A 162 13.62 5.34 -3.31
C ILE A 162 12.19 5.13 -2.80
N ILE A 163 11.62 6.12 -2.10
CA ILE A 163 10.26 6.01 -1.53
C ILE A 163 9.23 5.87 -2.67
N GLU A 164 9.33 6.68 -3.71
CA GLU A 164 8.42 6.59 -4.86
C GLU A 164 8.51 5.22 -5.55
N ALA A 165 9.73 4.67 -5.73
CA ALA A 165 9.92 3.33 -6.26
C ALA A 165 9.29 2.25 -5.36
N MET A 166 9.35 2.40 -4.02
CA MET A 166 8.71 1.48 -3.08
C MET A 166 7.18 1.46 -3.27
N PHE A 167 6.53 2.62 -3.35
CA PHE A 167 5.08 2.71 -3.57
C PHE A 167 4.66 2.17 -4.93
N LYS A 168 5.40 2.47 -5.99
CA LYS A 168 5.15 1.94 -7.34
C LYS A 168 5.37 0.43 -7.42
N ALA A 169 6.44 -0.09 -6.81
CA ALA A 169 6.72 -1.53 -6.79
C ALA A 169 5.64 -2.28 -6.01
N PHE A 170 5.20 -1.74 -4.86
CA PHE A 170 4.10 -2.30 -4.09
C PHE A 170 2.80 -2.32 -4.87
N SER A 171 2.46 -1.20 -5.55
CA SER A 171 1.23 -1.13 -6.34
C SER A 171 1.20 -2.19 -7.46
N LYS A 172 2.33 -2.38 -8.16
CA LYS A 172 2.43 -3.37 -9.25
C LYS A 172 2.45 -4.81 -8.75
N ALA A 173 3.08 -5.07 -7.61
CA ALA A 173 3.05 -6.39 -6.98
C ALA A 173 1.64 -6.74 -6.47
N LEU A 174 0.94 -5.76 -5.89
CA LEU A 174 -0.45 -5.95 -5.44
C LEU A 174 -1.41 -6.17 -6.63
N ASP A 175 -1.31 -5.37 -7.69
CA ASP A 175 -2.08 -5.52 -8.94
C ASP A 175 -1.94 -6.94 -9.51
N GLU A 176 -0.72 -7.48 -9.54
CA GLU A 176 -0.48 -8.86 -9.95
C GLU A 176 -1.13 -9.87 -9.00
N ALA A 177 -0.94 -9.70 -7.69
CA ALA A 177 -1.45 -10.63 -6.67
C ALA A 177 -2.99 -10.73 -6.66
N VAL A 178 -3.69 -9.62 -6.88
CA VAL A 178 -5.16 -9.56 -6.90
C VAL A 178 -5.77 -9.92 -8.25
N SER A 179 -4.96 -10.03 -9.30
CA SER A 179 -5.43 -10.40 -10.65
C SER A 179 -5.98 -11.83 -10.67
N TYR A 180 -7.07 -12.03 -11.42
CA TYR A 180 -7.62 -13.36 -11.64
C TYR A 180 -6.76 -14.18 -12.61
N ASP A 181 -6.60 -15.47 -12.31
CA ASP A 181 -6.06 -16.44 -13.26
C ASP A 181 -7.14 -17.51 -13.55
N PRO A 182 -7.57 -17.66 -14.81
CA PRO A 182 -8.67 -18.58 -15.15
C PRO A 182 -8.38 -20.06 -14.84
N ARG A 183 -7.14 -20.41 -14.57
CA ARG A 183 -6.73 -21.76 -14.15
C ARG A 183 -6.94 -22.00 -12.65
N ILE A 184 -7.17 -20.94 -11.86
CA ILE A 184 -7.38 -21.00 -10.42
C ILE A 184 -8.89 -20.93 -10.18
N THR A 185 -9.48 -22.05 -9.84
CA THR A 185 -10.95 -22.18 -9.68
C THR A 185 -11.42 -22.02 -8.24
N ASP A 186 -10.50 -22.05 -7.29
CA ASP A 186 -10.75 -21.91 -5.86
C ASP A 186 -9.63 -21.07 -5.20
N VAL A 187 -9.48 -21.15 -3.90
CA VAL A 187 -8.38 -20.50 -3.17
C VAL A 187 -7.06 -21.20 -3.48
N LEU A 188 -6.04 -20.46 -3.91
CA LEU A 188 -4.72 -21.01 -4.23
C LEU A 188 -3.96 -21.38 -2.94
N SER A 189 -4.36 -22.49 -2.33
CA SER A 189 -3.76 -23.00 -1.10
C SER A 189 -3.93 -24.52 -1.01
N THR A 190 -2.85 -25.23 -0.68
CA THR A 190 -2.91 -26.67 -0.40
C THR A 190 -3.73 -27.01 0.84
N LYS A 191 -4.02 -26.02 1.70
CA LYS A 191 -4.87 -26.17 2.89
C LYS A 191 -6.36 -25.98 2.58
N GLY A 192 -6.72 -25.51 1.38
CA GLY A 192 -8.09 -25.18 1.01
C GLY A 192 -8.66 -23.90 1.63
N THR A 193 -7.85 -23.18 2.42
CA THR A 193 -8.20 -21.89 3.07
C THR A 193 -7.00 -20.95 3.10
N LEU A 194 -7.26 -19.63 3.23
CA LEU A 194 -6.28 -18.56 3.47
C LEU A 194 -6.72 -17.69 4.64
#